data_9accc25073d8e81d6c2f2cad31f8f76b
#
_entry.id   9accc25073d8e81d6c2f2cad31f8f76b
#
_cell.length_a   1.000
_cell.length_b   1.000
_cell.length_c   1.000
_cell.angle_alpha   90.00
_cell.angle_beta   90.00
_cell.angle_gamma   90.00
#
_symmetry.space_group_name_H-M   'P 1'
#
loop_
_entity.id
_entity.type
_entity.pdbx_description
1 polymer ?
#
loop_
_entity_poly.entity_id
_entity_poly.type
_entity_poly.pdbx_seq_one_letter_code
_entity_poly.pdbx_strand_id
1 'polypeptide(L)'
;GYNALGSYSVGAGSIEFDFSSPDGNLEGKLASENSNVSSSLTQNGLLFDAYFANGLFKLSSSVMPIPVDISLKNGNYGFTVPILKQMQSQNFGLRLGFSDLQIAQDLWELLDPNNNLKNGPINAKIAFSGKAKLLENLIELRPDIYEDNNLNPIPFEVDEMFLEKLDLSLMGTSLQGEGSVSLDNEDLTTFAGFPKPVGSFEFVLSGVNGLVDKLISSGFI
;
A
#
# COMPACT_ATOMS: atom_id res chain seq x y z
N GLY A 1 -5.07 -4.22 -31.49
CA GLY A 1 -5.16 -3.89 -30.05
C GLY A 1 -4.68 -5.07 -29.22
N TYR A 2 -3.96 -4.80 -28.15
CA TYR A 2 -3.49 -5.81 -27.21
C TYR A 2 -4.59 -6.07 -26.19
N ASN A 3 -5.02 -7.33 -26.05
CA ASN A 3 -5.89 -7.77 -24.98
C ASN A 3 -5.35 -9.07 -24.42
N ALA A 4 -4.99 -9.07 -23.13
CA ALA A 4 -4.64 -10.25 -22.39
C ALA A 4 -5.40 -10.23 -21.05
N LEU A 5 -5.95 -11.37 -20.69
CA LEU A 5 -6.65 -11.55 -19.43
C LEU A 5 -6.08 -12.79 -18.73
N GLY A 6 -5.69 -12.64 -17.48
CA GLY A 6 -5.23 -13.73 -16.63
C GLY A 6 -5.96 -13.71 -15.30
N SER A 7 -6.32 -14.89 -14.81
CA SER A 7 -6.92 -15.06 -13.49
C SER A 7 -6.39 -16.35 -12.87
N TYR A 8 -6.00 -16.27 -11.59
CA TYR A 8 -5.54 -17.40 -10.78
C TYR A 8 -6.29 -17.42 -9.47
N SER A 9 -6.75 -18.60 -9.09
CA SER A 9 -7.35 -18.84 -7.77
C SER A 9 -6.58 -19.94 -7.07
N VAL A 10 -6.22 -19.70 -5.84
CA VAL A 10 -5.51 -20.66 -4.97
C VAL A 10 -6.33 -20.84 -3.71
N GLY A 11 -6.72 -22.10 -3.42
CA GLY A 11 -7.51 -22.40 -2.22
C GLY A 11 -6.74 -22.16 -0.94
N ALA A 12 -5.50 -22.63 -0.88
CA ALA A 12 -4.55 -22.35 0.19
C ALA A 12 -3.13 -22.43 -0.39
N GLY A 13 -2.25 -21.58 0.11
CA GLY A 13 -0.85 -21.56 -0.29
C GLY A 13 0.05 -21.12 0.84
N SER A 14 1.27 -21.65 0.87
CA SER A 14 2.31 -21.18 1.75
C SER A 14 3.67 -21.14 1.05
N ILE A 15 4.48 -20.16 1.43
CA ILE A 15 5.90 -20.05 1.09
C ILE A 15 6.67 -20.11 2.39
N GLU A 16 7.60 -21.02 2.51
CA GLU A 16 8.52 -21.14 3.63
C GLU A 16 9.93 -20.90 3.12
N PHE A 17 10.72 -20.21 3.90
CA PHE A 17 12.11 -19.94 3.59
C PHE A 17 12.96 -20.09 4.86
N ASP A 18 14.17 -20.59 4.67
CA ASP A 18 15.18 -20.77 5.69
C ASP A 18 16.53 -20.32 5.14
N PHE A 19 17.12 -19.34 5.79
CA PHE A 19 18.45 -18.83 5.47
C PHE A 19 19.36 -19.02 6.67
N SER A 20 20.39 -19.82 6.48
CA SER A 20 21.41 -20.05 7.50
C SER A 20 22.71 -19.33 7.15
N SER A 21 23.26 -18.60 8.10
CA SER A 21 24.55 -17.93 7.99
C SER A 21 25.39 -18.15 9.26
N PRO A 22 26.70 -17.88 9.22
CA PRO A 22 27.52 -17.91 10.44
C PRO A 22 27.04 -17.00 11.58
N ASP A 23 26.31 -15.94 11.23
CA ASP A 23 25.82 -14.92 12.17
C ASP A 23 24.40 -15.24 12.70
N GLY A 24 23.76 -16.30 12.19
CA GLY A 24 22.45 -16.75 12.66
C GLY A 24 21.54 -17.29 11.56
N ASN A 25 20.42 -17.84 12.00
CA ASN A 25 19.38 -18.37 11.11
C ASN A 25 18.23 -17.37 11.02
N LEU A 26 17.62 -17.29 9.83
CA LEU A 26 16.40 -16.56 9.56
C LEU A 26 15.40 -17.50 8.90
N GLU A 27 14.31 -17.75 9.58
CA GLU A 27 13.22 -18.60 9.08
C GLU A 27 11.96 -17.78 8.92
N GLY A 28 11.20 -18.06 7.87
CA GLY A 28 9.96 -17.34 7.64
C GLY A 28 8.90 -18.16 6.94
N LYS A 29 7.66 -17.73 7.14
CA LYS A 29 6.49 -18.32 6.51
C LYS A 29 5.51 -17.22 6.10
N LEU A 30 5.08 -17.28 4.84
CA LEU A 30 3.92 -16.58 4.32
C LEU A 30 2.87 -17.62 3.97
N ALA A 31 1.65 -17.44 4.43
CA ALA A 31 0.54 -18.32 4.08
C ALA A 31 -0.73 -17.51 3.85
N SER A 32 -1.59 -18.01 3.00
CA SER A 32 -2.93 -17.46 2.80
C SER A 32 -3.89 -18.56 2.31
N GLU A 33 -5.17 -18.30 2.49
CA GLU A 33 -6.25 -19.13 1.99
C GLU A 33 -7.11 -18.32 1.02
N ASN A 34 -7.77 -19.03 0.10
CA ASN A 34 -8.74 -18.43 -0.85
C ASN A 34 -8.20 -17.19 -1.58
N SER A 35 -6.97 -17.29 -2.05
CA SER A 35 -6.33 -16.22 -2.80
C SER A 35 -6.85 -16.18 -4.23
N ASN A 36 -7.12 -14.99 -4.73
CA ASN A 36 -7.49 -14.75 -6.11
C ASN A 36 -6.65 -13.60 -6.66
N VAL A 37 -6.05 -13.79 -7.81
CA VAL A 37 -5.28 -12.78 -8.53
C VAL A 37 -5.81 -12.70 -9.94
N SER A 38 -6.11 -11.50 -10.39
CA SER A 38 -6.50 -11.24 -11.78
C SER A 38 -5.66 -10.12 -12.36
N SER A 39 -5.35 -10.25 -13.63
CA SER A 39 -4.70 -9.19 -14.39
C SER A 39 -5.35 -9.06 -15.76
N SER A 40 -5.47 -7.83 -16.23
CA SER A 40 -6.01 -7.52 -17.54
C SER A 40 -5.12 -6.46 -18.21
N LEU A 41 -4.65 -6.77 -19.40
CA LEU A 41 -3.90 -5.87 -20.23
C LEU A 41 -4.75 -5.50 -21.44
N THR A 42 -5.05 -4.23 -21.58
CA THR A 42 -5.87 -3.67 -22.67
C THR A 42 -5.20 -2.43 -23.26
N GLN A 43 -5.75 -1.89 -24.31
CA GLN A 43 -5.32 -0.58 -24.83
C GLN A 43 -5.51 0.57 -23.82
N ASN A 44 -6.35 0.40 -22.79
CA ASN A 44 -6.60 1.40 -21.74
C ASN A 44 -5.64 1.26 -20.55
N GLY A 45 -4.80 0.24 -20.53
CA GLY A 45 -3.82 0.04 -19.47
C GLY A 45 -3.77 -1.37 -18.90
N LEU A 46 -2.98 -1.49 -17.86
CA LEU A 46 -2.84 -2.68 -17.02
C LEU A 46 -3.72 -2.51 -15.78
N LEU A 47 -4.63 -3.46 -15.59
CA LEU A 47 -5.39 -3.65 -14.35
C LEU A 47 -4.86 -4.88 -13.64
N PHE A 48 -4.64 -4.76 -12.36
CA PHE A 48 -4.26 -5.86 -11.47
C PHE A 48 -5.11 -5.81 -10.21
N ASP A 49 -5.65 -6.95 -9.81
CA ASP A 49 -6.36 -7.13 -8.55
C ASP A 49 -5.90 -8.42 -7.88
N ALA A 50 -5.63 -8.34 -6.60
CA ALA A 50 -5.33 -9.47 -5.74
C ALA A 50 -6.19 -9.41 -4.47
N TYR A 51 -6.68 -10.55 -4.08
CA TYR A 51 -7.40 -10.76 -2.83
C TYR A 51 -6.88 -12.02 -2.15
N PHE A 52 -6.81 -12.01 -0.84
CA PHE A 52 -6.47 -13.18 -0.03
C PHE A 52 -7.20 -13.14 1.31
N ALA A 53 -7.53 -14.33 1.81
CA ALA A 53 -8.12 -14.52 3.13
C ALA A 53 -7.16 -15.27 4.04
N ASN A 54 -7.31 -15.07 5.35
CA ASN A 54 -6.55 -15.76 6.40
C ASN A 54 -5.04 -15.71 6.14
N GLY A 55 -4.54 -14.49 5.91
CA GLY A 55 -3.11 -14.24 5.71
C GLY A 55 -2.33 -14.44 7.01
N LEU A 56 -1.18 -15.09 6.92
CA LEU A 56 -0.24 -15.31 8.02
C LEU A 56 1.16 -14.94 7.55
N PHE A 57 1.84 -14.15 8.37
CA PHE A 57 3.27 -13.87 8.23
C PHE A 57 3.97 -14.23 9.53
N LYS A 58 4.96 -15.13 9.43
CA LYS A 58 5.84 -15.47 10.55
C LYS A 58 7.28 -15.25 10.14
N LEU A 59 8.06 -14.69 11.06
CA LEU A 59 9.50 -14.50 10.90
C LEU A 59 10.17 -14.77 12.23
N SER A 60 11.17 -15.64 12.24
CA SER A 60 11.99 -15.94 13.41
C SER A 60 13.47 -15.93 13.03
N SER A 61 14.29 -15.59 13.99
CA SER A 61 15.75 -15.62 13.83
C SER A 61 16.40 -15.95 15.16
N SER A 62 17.54 -16.60 15.10
CA SER A 62 18.33 -16.89 16.32
C SER A 62 18.84 -15.63 17.03
N VAL A 63 18.85 -14.49 16.35
CA VAL A 63 19.26 -13.19 16.92
C VAL A 63 18.07 -12.31 17.32
N MET A 64 16.85 -12.72 17.01
CA MET A 64 15.64 -11.99 17.40
C MET A 64 15.15 -12.48 18.77
N PRO A 65 14.87 -11.58 19.73
CA PRO A 65 14.38 -11.97 21.05
C PRO A 65 12.98 -12.59 21.01
N ILE A 66 12.16 -12.16 20.05
CA ILE A 66 10.76 -12.58 19.88
C ILE A 66 10.49 -12.74 18.38
N PRO A 67 9.82 -13.84 17.96
CA PRO A 67 9.42 -13.99 16.57
C PRO A 67 8.36 -12.96 16.20
N VAL A 68 8.39 -12.50 14.95
CA VAL A 68 7.30 -11.72 14.36
C VAL A 68 6.21 -12.69 13.95
N ASP A 69 5.01 -12.54 14.48
CA ASP A 69 3.81 -13.29 14.10
C ASP A 69 2.67 -12.31 13.88
N ILE A 70 2.25 -12.21 12.62
CA ILE A 70 1.19 -11.29 12.18
C ILE A 70 0.19 -12.10 11.38
N SER A 71 -1.08 -11.94 11.71
CA SER A 71 -2.17 -12.53 10.95
C SER A 71 -3.16 -11.47 10.50
N LEU A 72 -3.91 -11.75 9.44
CA LEU A 72 -4.99 -10.89 8.99
C LEU A 72 -6.10 -11.73 8.36
N LYS A 73 -7.33 -11.27 8.50
CA LYS A 73 -8.50 -11.99 8.02
C LYS A 73 -8.68 -11.85 6.51
N ASN A 74 -8.55 -10.64 6.01
CA ASN A 74 -8.65 -10.37 4.58
C ASN A 74 -7.64 -9.31 4.16
N GLY A 75 -7.09 -9.48 2.96
CA GLY A 75 -6.27 -8.48 2.30
C GLY A 75 -6.67 -8.33 0.84
N ASN A 76 -6.60 -7.13 0.35
CA ASN A 76 -6.77 -6.84 -1.06
C ASN A 76 -5.80 -5.75 -1.52
N TYR A 77 -5.34 -5.91 -2.74
CA TYR A 77 -4.48 -4.96 -3.41
C TYR A 77 -4.88 -4.88 -4.87
N GLY A 78 -4.98 -3.70 -5.41
CA GLY A 78 -5.29 -3.52 -6.82
C GLY A 78 -4.74 -2.21 -7.36
N PHE A 79 -4.35 -2.22 -8.61
CA PHE A 79 -3.95 -1.01 -9.30
C PHE A 79 -4.42 -0.99 -10.75
N THR A 80 -4.56 0.21 -11.27
CA THR A 80 -4.80 0.49 -12.69
C THR A 80 -3.74 1.47 -13.14
N VAL A 81 -3.02 1.15 -14.22
CA VAL A 81 -1.96 1.99 -14.76
C VAL A 81 -2.09 2.07 -16.27
N PRO A 82 -2.15 3.28 -16.87
CA PRO A 82 -2.05 3.44 -18.31
C PRO A 82 -0.65 2.98 -18.78
N ILE A 83 -0.58 2.34 -19.93
CA ILE A 83 0.68 1.78 -20.45
C ILE A 83 1.05 2.30 -21.83
N LEU A 84 0.09 2.83 -22.56
CA LEU A 84 0.26 3.40 -23.89
C LEU A 84 0.00 4.90 -23.85
N LYS A 85 0.87 5.67 -24.49
CA LYS A 85 0.66 7.09 -24.70
C LYS A 85 -0.59 7.33 -25.53
N GLN A 86 -1.46 8.21 -25.03
CA GLN A 86 -2.66 8.69 -25.71
C GLN A 86 -2.70 10.21 -25.72
N MET A 87 -3.50 10.79 -26.60
CA MET A 87 -3.67 12.25 -26.66
C MET A 87 -4.40 12.80 -25.43
N GLN A 88 -5.28 12.00 -24.84
CA GLN A 88 -6.07 12.34 -23.65
C GLN A 88 -5.51 11.66 -22.41
N SER A 89 -5.76 12.29 -21.27
CA SER A 89 -5.44 11.73 -19.97
C SER A 89 -6.22 10.45 -19.71
N GLN A 90 -5.55 9.51 -19.09
CA GLN A 90 -6.03 8.16 -18.83
C GLN A 90 -6.18 7.95 -17.33
N ASN A 91 -7.09 7.09 -16.95
CA ASN A 91 -7.31 6.77 -15.54
C ASN A 91 -6.16 5.92 -14.98
N PHE A 92 -5.73 6.27 -13.78
CA PHE A 92 -4.91 5.43 -12.93
C PHE A 92 -5.55 5.23 -11.56
N GLY A 93 -5.11 4.25 -10.79
CA GLY A 93 -5.63 4.04 -9.45
C GLY A 93 -4.84 3.00 -8.67
N LEU A 94 -4.97 3.10 -7.35
CA LEU A 94 -4.42 2.17 -6.39
C LEU A 94 -5.45 1.90 -5.30
N ARG A 95 -5.64 0.63 -4.96
CA ARG A 95 -6.45 0.20 -3.83
C ARG A 95 -5.63 -0.73 -2.95
N LEU A 96 -5.64 -0.45 -1.67
CA LEU A 96 -5.03 -1.30 -0.66
C LEU A 96 -6.00 -1.44 0.50
N GLY A 97 -6.19 -2.65 0.98
CA GLY A 97 -7.03 -2.89 2.14
C GLY A 97 -6.63 -4.14 2.88
N PHE A 98 -6.80 -4.10 4.18
CA PHE A 98 -6.75 -5.27 5.04
C PHE A 98 -7.73 -5.11 6.21
N SER A 99 -8.18 -6.24 6.72
CA SER A 99 -9.04 -6.28 7.90
C SER A 99 -8.54 -7.30 8.90
N ASP A 100 -8.78 -6.99 10.16
CA ASP A 100 -8.43 -7.86 11.27
C ASP A 100 -6.94 -8.24 11.28
N LEU A 101 -6.06 -7.29 10.97
CA LEU A 101 -4.63 -7.51 11.16
C LEU A 101 -4.36 -7.55 12.67
N GLN A 102 -3.77 -8.64 13.11
CA GLN A 102 -3.43 -8.90 14.51
C GLN A 102 -1.94 -9.14 14.63
N ILE A 103 -1.37 -8.56 15.65
CA ILE A 103 0.03 -8.75 16.05
C ILE A 103 0.02 -9.68 17.25
N ALA A 104 0.87 -10.70 17.25
CA ALA A 104 0.97 -11.64 18.37
C ALA A 104 1.26 -10.90 19.70
N GLN A 105 0.71 -11.42 20.79
CA GLN A 105 0.77 -10.77 22.09
C GLN A 105 2.21 -10.55 22.57
N ASP A 106 3.10 -11.51 22.35
CA ASP A 106 4.50 -11.41 22.78
C ASP A 106 5.23 -10.27 22.05
N LEU A 107 4.95 -10.11 20.73
CA LEU A 107 5.48 -9.00 19.95
C LEU A 107 4.86 -7.66 20.37
N TRP A 108 3.55 -7.67 20.70
CA TRP A 108 2.85 -6.50 21.21
C TRP A 108 3.44 -6.03 22.54
N GLU A 109 3.74 -6.94 23.47
CA GLU A 109 4.35 -6.63 24.77
C GLU A 109 5.76 -6.04 24.63
N LEU A 110 6.49 -6.38 23.57
CA LEU A 110 7.75 -5.72 23.26
C LEU A 110 7.56 -4.26 22.82
N LEU A 111 6.48 -3.99 22.07
CA LEU A 111 6.14 -2.64 21.59
C LEU A 111 5.52 -1.77 22.69
N ASP A 112 4.74 -2.38 23.58
CA ASP A 112 4.06 -1.70 24.69
C ASP A 112 4.26 -2.50 26.01
N PRO A 113 5.45 -2.47 26.60
CA PRO A 113 5.80 -3.26 27.78
C PRO A 113 4.97 -2.89 29.02
N ASN A 114 4.40 -1.70 29.04
CA ASN A 114 3.55 -1.23 30.13
C ASN A 114 2.07 -1.57 29.94
N ASN A 115 1.72 -2.20 28.81
CA ASN A 115 0.36 -2.57 28.43
C ASN A 115 -0.64 -1.38 28.49
N ASN A 116 -0.15 -0.22 28.07
CA ASN A 116 -0.94 1.03 28.02
C ASN A 116 -1.88 1.07 26.80
N LEU A 117 -1.49 0.40 25.73
CA LEU A 117 -2.22 0.34 24.47
C LEU A 117 -2.97 -1.00 24.38
N LYS A 118 -4.18 -0.95 23.90
CA LYS A 118 -4.96 -2.16 23.68
C LYS A 118 -4.46 -2.89 22.43
N ASN A 119 -3.93 -4.10 22.58
CA ASN A 119 -3.73 -4.98 21.44
C ASN A 119 -5.10 -5.36 20.86
N GLY A 120 -5.36 -4.94 19.65
CA GLY A 120 -6.63 -5.16 18.97
C GLY A 120 -6.47 -5.11 17.46
N PRO A 121 -7.48 -5.53 16.73
CA PRO A 121 -7.40 -5.61 15.28
C PRO A 121 -7.15 -4.24 14.65
N ILE A 122 -6.27 -4.25 13.65
CA ILE A 122 -5.97 -3.09 12.81
C ILE A 122 -6.67 -3.29 11.48
N ASN A 123 -7.36 -2.26 11.01
CA ASN A 123 -7.97 -2.27 9.70
C ASN A 123 -7.50 -1.07 8.90
N ALA A 124 -7.32 -1.26 7.60
CA ALA A 124 -7.01 -0.19 6.68
C ALA A 124 -7.73 -0.39 5.35
N LYS A 125 -8.22 0.71 4.78
CA LYS A 125 -8.67 0.80 3.40
C LYS A 125 -8.20 2.13 2.84
N ILE A 126 -7.45 2.07 1.77
CA ILE A 126 -6.94 3.24 1.06
C ILE A 126 -7.27 3.05 -0.41
N ALA A 127 -7.89 4.05 -1.02
CA ALA A 127 -8.17 4.06 -2.44
C ALA A 127 -7.83 5.44 -3.01
N PHE A 128 -6.98 5.42 -4.02
CA PHE A 128 -6.65 6.57 -4.85
C PHE A 128 -7.05 6.29 -6.28
N SER A 129 -7.55 7.30 -6.96
CA SER A 129 -7.70 7.32 -8.40
C SER A 129 -7.28 8.67 -8.96
N GLY A 130 -7.20 8.77 -10.28
CA GLY A 130 -6.86 10.02 -10.92
C GLY A 130 -6.79 9.89 -12.43
N LYS A 131 -6.37 10.99 -13.05
CA LYS A 131 -6.07 11.06 -14.47
C LYS A 131 -4.66 11.55 -14.69
N ALA A 132 -3.97 10.87 -15.59
CA ALA A 132 -2.62 11.22 -15.98
C ALA A 132 -2.45 11.03 -17.50
N LYS A 133 -1.62 11.85 -18.08
CA LYS A 133 -1.19 11.75 -19.47
C LYS A 133 0.18 11.15 -19.54
N LEU A 134 0.30 10.01 -20.22
CA LEU A 134 1.61 9.43 -20.50
C LEU A 134 2.35 10.25 -21.55
N LEU A 135 3.59 10.59 -21.26
CA LEU A 135 4.50 11.27 -22.18
C LEU A 135 5.16 10.30 -23.15
N GLU A 136 5.34 9.03 -22.71
CA GLU A 136 5.95 7.94 -23.46
C GLU A 136 5.19 6.63 -23.20
N ASN A 137 5.36 5.64 -24.07
CA ASN A 137 4.79 4.31 -23.87
C ASN A 137 5.58 3.55 -22.80
N LEU A 138 4.92 3.14 -21.70
CA LEU A 138 5.61 2.41 -20.62
C LEU A 138 6.15 1.04 -21.05
N ILE A 139 5.51 0.40 -22.03
CA ILE A 139 5.98 -0.91 -22.56
C ILE A 139 7.23 -0.81 -23.44
N GLU A 140 7.61 0.39 -23.83
CA GLU A 140 8.80 0.66 -24.65
C GLU A 140 9.98 1.14 -23.80
N LEU A 141 9.77 1.36 -22.49
CA LEU A 141 10.83 1.74 -21.57
C LEU A 141 11.84 0.58 -21.46
N ARG A 142 13.05 0.84 -21.91
CA ARG A 142 14.14 -0.13 -21.83
C ARG A 142 14.79 -0.08 -20.45
N PRO A 143 15.20 -1.24 -19.88
CA PRO A 143 15.87 -1.29 -18.57
C PRO A 143 17.19 -0.51 -18.51
N ASP A 144 17.85 -0.33 -19.64
CA ASP A 144 19.13 0.36 -19.81
C ASP A 144 19.06 1.88 -19.59
N ILE A 145 17.86 2.47 -19.52
CA ILE A 145 17.66 3.89 -19.20
C ILE A 145 18.01 4.21 -17.72
N TYR A 146 18.15 3.22 -16.86
CA TYR A 146 18.47 3.40 -15.44
C TYR A 146 19.98 3.45 -15.13
N GLU A 147 20.85 3.27 -16.09
CA GLU A 147 22.32 3.32 -15.88
C GLU A 147 22.88 4.74 -15.82
N ASP A 148 22.19 5.73 -16.38
CA ASP A 148 22.56 7.14 -16.22
C ASP A 148 21.92 7.71 -14.96
N ASN A 149 22.75 8.23 -14.02
CA ASN A 149 22.36 8.90 -12.78
C ASN A 149 21.52 10.20 -12.96
N ASN A 150 21.02 10.45 -14.15
CA ASN A 150 19.98 11.41 -14.41
C ASN A 150 18.64 10.75 -14.06
N LEU A 151 18.02 11.19 -12.97
CA LEU A 151 16.63 10.91 -12.67
C LEU A 151 15.81 11.30 -13.91
N ASN A 152 15.53 10.32 -14.77
CA ASN A 152 14.62 10.56 -15.88
C ASN A 152 13.29 11.01 -15.28
N PRO A 153 12.71 12.09 -15.77
CA PRO A 153 11.42 12.55 -15.27
C PRO A 153 10.43 11.41 -15.41
N ILE A 154 9.60 11.26 -14.39
CA ILE A 154 8.51 10.28 -14.42
C ILE A 154 7.73 10.51 -15.73
N PRO A 155 7.54 9.50 -16.58
CA PRO A 155 7.04 9.70 -17.94
C PRO A 155 5.53 9.96 -18.00
N PHE A 156 4.98 10.66 -17.01
CA PHE A 156 3.57 11.06 -17.00
C PHE A 156 3.34 12.40 -16.30
N GLU A 157 2.34 13.11 -16.74
CA GLU A 157 1.77 14.29 -16.12
C GLU A 157 0.46 13.91 -15.44
N VAL A 158 0.35 14.18 -14.15
CA VAL A 158 -0.91 13.98 -13.41
C VAL A 158 -1.74 15.26 -13.54
N ASP A 159 -3.00 15.12 -13.96
CA ASP A 159 -3.94 16.24 -14.07
C ASP A 159 -4.81 16.37 -12.82
N GLU A 160 -5.28 15.22 -12.31
CA GLU A 160 -6.13 15.17 -11.12
C GLU A 160 -5.90 13.88 -10.33
N MET A 161 -6.08 14.00 -9.03
CA MET A 161 -5.96 12.87 -8.10
C MET A 161 -7.07 12.96 -7.06
N PHE A 162 -7.67 11.82 -6.75
CA PHE A 162 -8.73 11.65 -5.78
C PHE A 162 -8.27 10.68 -4.69
N LEU A 163 -8.38 11.09 -3.45
CA LEU A 163 -8.43 10.17 -2.32
C LEU A 163 -9.90 9.75 -2.18
N GLU A 164 -10.25 8.64 -2.82
CA GLU A 164 -11.63 8.14 -2.80
C GLU A 164 -12.00 7.58 -1.43
N LYS A 165 -11.02 7.04 -0.74
CA LYS A 165 -11.21 6.50 0.59
C LYS A 165 -9.88 6.40 1.35
N LEU A 166 -9.90 6.90 2.55
CA LEU A 166 -8.99 6.56 3.64
C LEU A 166 -9.85 6.12 4.83
N ASP A 167 -9.63 4.92 5.32
CA ASP A 167 -10.34 4.39 6.48
C ASP A 167 -9.34 3.52 7.25
N LEU A 168 -8.83 4.05 8.34
CA LEU A 168 -7.87 3.40 9.22
C LEU A 168 -8.49 3.24 10.59
N SER A 169 -8.36 2.07 11.19
CA SER A 169 -8.72 1.87 12.59
C SER A 169 -7.64 1.11 13.32
N LEU A 170 -7.24 1.64 14.46
CA LEU A 170 -6.15 1.14 15.29
C LEU A 170 -6.41 1.54 16.75
N MET A 171 -6.33 0.57 17.67
CA MET A 171 -6.36 0.83 19.13
C MET A 171 -7.59 1.63 19.62
N GLY A 172 -8.73 1.52 18.94
CA GLY A 172 -9.94 2.27 19.26
C GLY A 172 -9.99 3.68 18.67
N THR A 173 -8.98 4.06 17.91
CA THR A 173 -8.93 5.30 17.13
C THR A 173 -9.28 5.01 15.69
N SER A 174 -9.97 5.91 15.02
CA SER A 174 -10.20 5.83 13.58
C SER A 174 -9.86 7.14 12.88
N LEU A 175 -9.30 7.01 11.69
CA LEU A 175 -9.05 8.10 10.75
C LEU A 175 -9.79 7.78 9.46
N GLN A 176 -10.67 8.67 9.06
CA GLN A 176 -11.33 8.63 7.76
C GLN A 176 -10.94 9.85 6.95
N GLY A 177 -10.90 9.72 5.64
CA GLY A 177 -10.53 10.84 4.77
C GLY A 177 -10.98 10.62 3.35
N GLU A 178 -11.27 11.72 2.69
CA GLU A 178 -11.55 11.81 1.24
C GLU A 178 -11.13 13.18 0.73
N GLY A 179 -11.02 13.32 -0.58
CA GLY A 179 -10.68 14.60 -1.17
C GLY A 179 -10.16 14.49 -2.58
N SER A 180 -9.85 15.64 -3.14
CA SER A 180 -9.32 15.70 -4.50
C SER A 180 -8.37 16.87 -4.68
N VAL A 181 -7.47 16.72 -5.63
CA VAL A 181 -6.56 17.75 -6.08
C VAL A 181 -6.44 17.71 -7.60
N SER A 182 -6.54 18.86 -8.24
CA SER A 182 -6.15 19.07 -9.63
C SER A 182 -4.78 19.70 -9.67
N LEU A 183 -3.96 19.35 -10.62
CA LEU A 183 -2.60 19.84 -10.79
C LEU A 183 -2.55 20.75 -12.02
N ASP A 184 -2.17 22.02 -11.80
CA ASP A 184 -1.89 22.96 -12.87
C ASP A 184 -0.46 22.73 -13.38
N ASN A 185 -0.34 21.91 -14.42
CA ASN A 185 0.94 21.53 -15.02
C ASN A 185 1.62 22.70 -15.76
N GLU A 186 0.93 23.83 -15.97
CA GLU A 186 1.50 25.03 -16.57
C GLU A 186 2.17 25.94 -15.52
N ASP A 187 1.73 25.90 -14.26
CA ASP A 187 2.35 26.66 -13.15
C ASP A 187 3.39 25.82 -12.40
N LEU A 188 4.61 25.80 -12.91
CA LEU A 188 5.76 25.15 -12.26
C LEU A 188 6.56 26.12 -11.37
N THR A 189 6.17 27.39 -11.31
CA THR A 189 6.93 28.43 -10.59
C THR A 189 6.53 28.58 -9.14
N THR A 190 5.25 28.37 -8.83
CA THR A 190 4.70 28.53 -7.48
C THR A 190 5.26 27.50 -6.49
N PHE A 191 5.54 26.27 -6.93
CA PHE A 191 6.02 25.17 -6.09
C PHE A 191 7.36 24.60 -6.55
N ALA A 192 8.30 25.47 -6.90
CA ALA A 192 9.70 25.13 -7.19
C ALA A 192 9.89 23.97 -8.19
N GLY A 193 9.16 23.99 -9.30
CA GLY A 193 9.25 22.99 -10.35
C GLY A 193 8.19 21.88 -10.29
N PHE A 194 7.32 21.90 -9.28
CA PHE A 194 6.17 21.01 -9.20
C PHE A 194 4.90 21.71 -9.68
N PRO A 195 3.96 20.99 -10.34
CA PRO A 195 2.67 21.53 -10.71
C PRO A 195 1.91 22.07 -9.49
N LYS A 196 1.24 23.19 -9.69
CA LYS A 196 0.48 23.83 -8.62
C LYS A 196 -0.75 23.02 -8.25
N PRO A 197 -0.88 22.53 -7.00
CA PRO A 197 -2.05 21.80 -6.56
C PRO A 197 -3.20 22.75 -6.22
N VAL A 198 -4.41 22.40 -6.67
CA VAL A 198 -5.65 23.10 -6.33
C VAL A 198 -6.69 22.04 -5.91
N GLY A 199 -7.10 22.05 -4.66
CA GLY A 199 -8.05 21.06 -4.16
C GLY A 199 -8.26 21.14 -2.67
N SER A 200 -8.94 20.13 -2.13
CA SER A 200 -9.19 20.00 -0.69
C SER A 200 -9.27 18.54 -0.29
N PHE A 201 -8.88 18.29 0.95
CA PHE A 201 -9.06 17.00 1.62
C PHE A 201 -9.77 17.23 2.94
N GLU A 202 -10.68 16.33 3.25
CA GLU A 202 -11.37 16.29 4.54
C GLU A 202 -10.93 15.06 5.30
N PHE A 203 -10.58 15.24 6.58
CA PHE A 203 -10.19 14.15 7.46
C PHE A 203 -11.00 14.20 8.76
N VAL A 204 -11.51 13.05 9.15
CA VAL A 204 -12.21 12.87 10.42
C VAL A 204 -11.42 11.91 11.29
N LEU A 205 -10.99 12.41 12.44
CA LEU A 205 -10.23 11.64 13.42
C LEU A 205 -11.09 11.45 14.68
N SER A 206 -11.29 10.19 15.09
CA SER A 206 -12.14 9.82 16.22
C SER A 206 -11.39 8.96 17.23
N GLY A 207 -11.77 9.03 18.50
CA GLY A 207 -11.16 8.21 19.56
C GLY A 207 -9.78 8.65 20.03
N VAL A 208 -9.31 9.82 19.63
CA VAL A 208 -7.90 10.27 19.80
C VAL A 208 -7.55 10.57 21.24
N ASN A 209 -8.44 11.16 22.03
CA ASN A 209 -8.11 11.61 23.38
C ASN A 209 -7.58 10.46 24.24
N GLY A 210 -8.24 9.30 24.18
CA GLY A 210 -7.78 8.13 24.91
C GLY A 210 -6.45 7.56 24.42
N LEU A 211 -6.12 7.72 23.15
CA LEU A 211 -4.83 7.29 22.59
C LEU A 211 -3.72 8.26 22.99
N VAL A 212 -3.93 9.56 22.87
CA VAL A 212 -2.96 10.58 23.24
C VAL A 212 -2.59 10.47 24.72
N ASP A 213 -3.57 10.37 25.63
CA ASP A 213 -3.33 10.20 27.05
C ASP A 213 -2.47 8.95 27.36
N LYS A 214 -2.69 7.87 26.62
CA LYS A 214 -1.92 6.64 26.74
C LYS A 214 -0.51 6.77 26.19
N LEU A 215 -0.32 7.43 25.05
CA LEU A 215 0.99 7.68 24.46
C LEU A 215 1.86 8.56 25.36
N ILE A 216 1.26 9.59 25.97
CA ILE A 216 1.91 10.43 26.99
C ILE A 216 2.31 9.57 28.20
N SER A 217 1.40 8.76 28.72
CA SER A 217 1.67 7.93 29.90
C SER A 217 2.73 6.84 29.63
N SER A 218 2.89 6.43 28.38
CA SER A 218 3.89 5.44 27.92
C SER A 218 5.26 6.08 27.61
N GLY A 219 5.35 7.41 27.57
CA GLY A 219 6.57 8.13 27.21
C GLY A 219 6.91 8.10 25.70
N PHE A 220 5.93 7.82 24.84
CA PHE A 220 6.11 7.90 23.39
C PHE A 220 6.07 9.33 22.84
N ILE A 221 5.37 10.24 23.54
CA ILE A 221 5.27 11.68 23.24
C ILE A 221 5.28 12.49 24.53
#